data_a03bb75c85f73ee83105aa17b1f43a89
#
_entry.id   a03bb75c85f73ee83105aa17b1f43a89
#
_cell.length_a   1.000
_cell.length_b   1.000
_cell.length_c   1.000
_cell.angle_alpha   90.00
_cell.angle_beta   90.00
_cell.angle_gamma   90.00
#
_symmetry.space_group_name_H-M   'P 1'
#
loop_
_entity.id
_entity.type
_entity.pdbx_description
1 polymer ?
#
loop_
_entity_poly.entity_id
_entity_poly.type
_entity_poly.pdbx_seq_one_letter_code
_entity_poly.pdbx_strand_id
1 'polypeptide(L)'
;MLECVKKCAGRNLEKEVEIQMAYITCKDLTLGYEGHAIVSDLNFKVSKGDYLCIVGENGTGKSTLIKTLLHLQDAISGDIITGDGLKAYEVGYLPQQTVVQKDFPATVEEIVLSGTLAKCGWRPFYRKAEKKLAEEKMKRMEVWKLRKSCYRKEFCRV
;
A
#
# COMPACT_ATOMS: atom_id res chain seq x y z
N MET A 1 19.69 6.22 -11.93
CA MET A 1 19.77 4.76 -11.92
C MET A 1 19.15 4.27 -10.63
N LEU A 2 18.07 3.49 -10.70
CA LEU A 2 17.47 2.84 -9.51
C LEU A 2 18.41 1.72 -9.09
N GLU A 3 19.21 1.96 -8.07
CA GLU A 3 20.01 0.90 -7.48
C GLU A 3 19.20 0.12 -6.46
N CYS A 4 19.21 -1.15 -6.73
CA CYS A 4 19.10 -2.27 -5.82
C CYS A 4 17.91 -2.36 -4.88
N VAL A 5 17.04 -3.23 -5.26
CA VAL A 5 16.15 -3.97 -4.35
C VAL A 5 17.01 -4.88 -3.47
N LYS A 6 17.38 -4.43 -2.26
CA LYS A 6 17.96 -5.33 -1.27
C LYS A 6 16.84 -6.05 -0.53
N LYS A 7 16.70 -7.31 -0.83
CA LYS A 7 15.85 -8.25 -0.09
C LYS A 7 16.50 -8.53 1.27
N CYS A 8 15.98 -7.95 2.34
CA CYS A 8 16.35 -8.34 3.70
C CYS A 8 15.48 -9.52 4.10
N ALA A 9 15.88 -10.73 3.72
CA ALA A 9 15.31 -11.95 4.26
C ALA A 9 15.88 -12.20 5.66
N GLY A 10 15.03 -12.22 6.67
CA GLY A 10 15.38 -12.74 7.98
C GLY A 10 15.80 -14.22 7.84
N ARG A 11 17.04 -14.52 8.26
CA ARG A 11 17.60 -15.85 8.21
C ARG A 11 16.87 -16.77 9.19
N ASN A 12 16.25 -17.81 8.70
CA ASN A 12 16.29 -19.12 9.32
C ASN A 12 16.32 -20.19 8.23
N LEU A 13 17.43 -20.93 8.23
CA LEU A 13 17.70 -22.07 7.40
C LEU A 13 16.99 -23.28 8.01
N GLU A 14 15.96 -23.78 7.34
CA GLU A 14 15.72 -25.23 7.30
C GLU A 14 14.92 -25.57 6.04
N LYS A 15 15.36 -26.65 5.40
CA LYS A 15 14.93 -27.12 4.11
C LYS A 15 13.51 -27.67 4.19
N GLU A 16 12.55 -26.90 3.80
CA GLU A 16 11.34 -27.41 3.15
C GLU A 16 11.15 -26.61 1.87
N VAL A 17 10.99 -27.34 0.77
CA VAL A 17 10.64 -26.74 -0.53
C VAL A 17 9.17 -26.33 -0.43
N GLU A 18 8.90 -25.34 0.39
CA GLU A 18 7.69 -24.56 0.29
C GLU A 18 7.77 -23.77 -1.02
N ILE A 19 6.90 -24.11 -1.95
CA ILE A 19 6.64 -23.25 -3.12
C ILE A 19 6.02 -22.00 -2.53
N GLN A 20 6.88 -21.06 -2.10
CA GLN A 20 6.47 -19.78 -1.53
C GLN A 20 5.87 -18.98 -2.68
N MET A 21 4.54 -18.98 -2.75
CA MET A 21 3.82 -18.24 -3.76
C MET A 21 4.06 -16.74 -3.53
N ALA A 22 4.57 -16.05 -4.55
CA ALA A 22 4.82 -14.62 -4.47
C ALA A 22 3.50 -13.85 -4.51
N TYR A 23 3.34 -12.86 -3.62
CA TYR A 23 2.21 -11.93 -3.65
C TYR A 23 2.24 -11.04 -4.88
N ILE A 24 3.43 -10.58 -5.28
CA ILE A 24 3.63 -9.72 -6.44
C ILE A 24 4.86 -10.24 -7.19
N THR A 25 4.71 -10.43 -8.49
CA THR A 25 5.82 -10.74 -9.40
C THR A 25 5.83 -9.71 -10.51
N CYS A 26 6.93 -9.01 -10.68
CA CYS A 26 7.17 -8.12 -11.81
C CYS A 26 8.08 -8.81 -12.82
N LYS A 27 7.72 -8.73 -14.10
CA LYS A 27 8.49 -9.29 -15.22
C LYS A 27 8.69 -8.22 -16.27
N ASP A 28 9.95 -7.93 -16.59
CA ASP A 28 10.39 -7.01 -17.64
C ASP A 28 9.64 -5.66 -17.60
N LEU A 29 9.34 -5.21 -16.36
CA LEU A 29 8.49 -4.06 -16.12
C LEU A 29 9.21 -2.77 -16.50
N THR A 30 8.63 -2.00 -17.39
CA THR A 30 9.09 -0.67 -17.79
C THR A 30 8.09 0.38 -17.33
N LEU A 31 8.58 1.34 -16.59
CA LEU A 31 7.82 2.42 -15.97
C LEU A 31 8.15 3.76 -16.60
N GLY A 32 7.18 4.63 -16.68
CA GLY A 32 7.41 5.96 -17.20
C GLY A 32 6.18 6.84 -17.13
N TYR A 33 6.28 7.98 -17.75
CA TYR A 33 5.23 8.98 -17.86
C TYR A 33 5.18 9.52 -19.29
N GLU A 34 3.96 9.66 -19.86
CA GLU A 34 3.73 10.18 -21.21
C GLU A 34 4.60 9.52 -22.31
N GLY A 35 4.80 8.19 -22.19
CA GLY A 35 5.60 7.45 -23.16
C GLY A 35 7.12 7.50 -22.95
N HIS A 36 7.61 8.28 -22.01
CA HIS A 36 9.03 8.33 -21.65
C HIS A 36 9.35 7.32 -20.55
N ALA A 37 10.19 6.33 -20.86
CA ALA A 37 10.65 5.35 -19.88
C ALA A 37 11.60 6.01 -18.86
N ILE A 38 11.29 5.84 -17.58
CA ILE A 38 12.12 6.29 -16.46
C ILE A 38 12.94 5.11 -15.93
N VAL A 39 12.33 3.93 -15.88
CA VAL A 39 12.96 2.70 -15.41
C VAL A 39 12.52 1.57 -16.33
N SER A 40 13.47 0.74 -16.75
CA SER A 40 13.23 -0.41 -17.63
C SER A 40 13.73 -1.69 -17.00
N ASP A 41 13.21 -2.82 -17.48
CA ASP A 41 13.67 -4.17 -17.16
C ASP A 41 13.65 -4.53 -15.66
N LEU A 42 12.66 -4.02 -14.95
CA LEU A 42 12.48 -4.37 -13.54
C LEU A 42 11.93 -5.79 -13.40
N ASN A 43 12.72 -6.62 -12.73
CA ASN A 43 12.38 -8.01 -12.45
C ASN A 43 12.56 -8.28 -10.96
N PHE A 44 11.46 -8.53 -10.23
CA PHE A 44 11.51 -8.90 -8.82
C PHE A 44 10.25 -9.62 -8.37
N LYS A 45 10.35 -10.27 -7.20
CA LYS A 45 9.23 -10.95 -6.54
C LYS A 45 9.14 -10.50 -5.09
N VAL A 46 7.92 -10.36 -4.61
CA VAL A 46 7.60 -10.07 -3.21
C VAL A 46 6.74 -11.20 -2.68
N SER A 47 7.24 -11.90 -1.68
CA SER A 47 6.55 -13.03 -1.04
C SER A 47 6.02 -12.64 0.33
N LYS A 48 5.22 -13.50 0.94
CA LYS A 48 4.70 -13.31 2.29
C LYS A 48 5.84 -13.12 3.30
N GLY A 49 5.78 -12.04 4.07
CA GLY A 49 6.79 -11.72 5.07
C GLY A 49 8.02 -10.99 4.53
N ASP A 50 8.11 -10.77 3.22
CA ASP A 50 9.19 -9.96 2.66
C ASP A 50 9.02 -8.48 3.03
N TYR A 51 10.15 -7.81 3.21
CA TYR A 51 10.26 -6.36 3.30
C TYR A 51 11.02 -5.85 2.08
N LEU A 52 10.33 -5.10 1.22
CA LEU A 52 10.89 -4.52 0.02
C LEU A 52 11.23 -3.04 0.26
N CYS A 53 12.50 -2.69 0.15
CA CYS A 53 12.95 -1.30 0.23
C CYS A 53 13.34 -0.78 -1.16
N ILE A 54 12.71 0.33 -1.59
CA ILE A 54 13.00 0.98 -2.86
C ILE A 54 13.82 2.23 -2.57
N VAL A 55 15.07 2.24 -3.02
CA VAL A 55 16.04 3.32 -2.78
C VAL A 55 16.45 3.95 -4.10
N GLY A 56 16.68 5.24 -4.09
CA GLY A 56 17.14 6.00 -5.25
C GLY A 56 16.96 7.50 -5.06
N GLU A 57 17.56 8.29 -5.90
CA GLU A 57 17.45 9.76 -5.90
C GLU A 57 16.02 10.24 -6.21
N ASN A 58 15.75 11.50 -5.99
CA ASN A 58 14.45 12.09 -6.35
C ASN A 58 14.29 12.09 -7.88
N GLY A 59 13.08 11.76 -8.34
CA GLY A 59 12.79 11.66 -9.78
C GLY A 59 13.12 10.31 -10.43
N THR A 60 13.72 9.35 -9.73
CA THR A 60 14.11 8.03 -10.29
C THR A 60 12.94 7.04 -10.47
N GLY A 61 11.68 7.47 -10.30
CA GLY A 61 10.53 6.61 -10.56
C GLY A 61 10.02 5.79 -9.36
N LYS A 62 10.52 6.03 -8.12
CA LYS A 62 10.06 5.31 -6.92
C LYS A 62 8.53 5.39 -6.73
N SER A 63 7.98 6.60 -6.79
CA SER A 63 6.54 6.81 -6.64
C SER A 63 5.74 6.26 -7.81
N THR A 64 6.32 6.29 -9.01
CA THR A 64 5.74 5.67 -10.21
C THR A 64 5.66 4.16 -10.04
N LEU A 65 6.73 3.52 -9.58
CA LEU A 65 6.74 2.08 -9.30
C LEU A 65 5.64 1.70 -8.31
N ILE A 66 5.55 2.40 -7.17
CA ILE A 66 4.51 2.12 -6.17
C ILE A 66 3.11 2.26 -6.77
N LYS A 67 2.86 3.35 -7.53
CA LYS A 67 1.56 3.56 -8.17
C LYS A 67 1.23 2.46 -9.18
N THR A 68 2.22 2.02 -9.96
CA THR A 68 2.02 0.95 -10.94
C THR A 68 1.78 -0.40 -10.27
N LEU A 69 2.50 -0.73 -9.19
CA LEU A 69 2.25 -1.92 -8.38
C LEU A 69 0.84 -1.97 -7.77
N LEU A 70 0.27 -0.80 -7.49
CA LEU A 70 -1.09 -0.65 -6.96
C LEU A 70 -2.16 -0.52 -8.05
N HIS A 71 -1.79 -0.67 -9.32
CA HIS A 71 -2.67 -0.44 -10.47
C HIS A 71 -3.34 0.95 -10.48
N LEU A 72 -2.66 1.96 -9.91
CA LEU A 72 -3.08 3.36 -9.95
C LEU A 72 -2.51 4.09 -11.18
N GLN A 73 -1.59 3.47 -11.88
CA GLN A 73 -0.94 3.93 -13.10
C GLN A 73 -0.53 2.72 -13.91
N ASP A 74 -0.68 2.79 -15.24
CA ASP A 74 -0.28 1.72 -16.15
C ASP A 74 1.24 1.69 -16.33
N ALA A 75 1.78 0.49 -16.55
CA ALA A 75 3.15 0.31 -17.01
C ALA A 75 3.24 0.66 -18.52
N ILE A 76 4.43 1.05 -18.96
CA ILE A 76 4.71 1.21 -20.42
C ILE A 76 4.78 -0.18 -21.07
N SER A 77 5.45 -1.14 -20.40
CA SER A 77 5.52 -2.53 -20.84
C SER A 77 5.86 -3.44 -19.66
N GLY A 78 5.76 -4.76 -19.88
CA GLY A 78 6.00 -5.78 -18.88
C GLY A 78 4.75 -6.12 -18.08
N ASP A 79 4.87 -7.10 -17.19
CA ASP A 79 3.75 -7.67 -16.45
C ASP A 79 3.91 -7.53 -14.95
N ILE A 80 2.78 -7.23 -14.30
CA ILE A 80 2.63 -7.32 -12.84
C ILE A 80 1.63 -8.43 -12.56
N ILE A 81 2.11 -9.52 -11.98
CA ILE A 81 1.31 -10.69 -11.63
C ILE A 81 1.09 -10.66 -10.12
N THR A 82 -0.16 -10.52 -9.71
CA THR A 82 -0.57 -10.72 -8.32
C THR A 82 -0.92 -12.18 -8.11
N GLY A 83 -0.28 -12.80 -7.13
CA GLY A 83 -0.47 -14.21 -6.81
C GLY A 83 -1.04 -14.42 -5.40
N ASP A 84 -1.09 -15.68 -5.01
CA ASP A 84 -1.44 -16.15 -3.66
C ASP A 84 -2.81 -15.65 -3.14
N GLY A 85 -3.75 -15.40 -4.06
CA GLY A 85 -5.07 -14.93 -3.72
C GLY A 85 -5.13 -13.50 -3.15
N LEU A 86 -4.06 -12.72 -3.30
CA LEU A 86 -4.03 -11.32 -2.88
C LEU A 86 -5.13 -10.52 -3.58
N LYS A 87 -6.05 -9.99 -2.80
CA LYS A 87 -7.15 -9.19 -3.31
C LYS A 87 -6.81 -7.71 -3.21
N ALA A 88 -7.24 -6.93 -4.20
CA ALA A 88 -6.95 -5.49 -4.27
C ALA A 88 -7.31 -4.73 -2.97
N TYR A 89 -8.39 -5.13 -2.28
CA TYR A 89 -8.81 -4.51 -1.02
C TYR A 89 -7.97 -4.92 0.21
N GLU A 90 -7.04 -5.86 0.05
CA GLU A 90 -6.11 -6.29 1.10
C GLU A 90 -4.78 -5.51 1.03
N VAL A 91 -4.59 -4.73 -0.03
CA VAL A 91 -3.41 -3.87 -0.20
C VAL A 91 -3.69 -2.49 0.38
N GLY A 92 -2.94 -2.12 1.40
CA GLY A 92 -2.99 -0.78 1.98
C GLY A 92 -1.92 0.12 1.36
N TYR A 93 -2.30 1.33 0.97
CA TYR A 93 -1.38 2.36 0.50
C TYR A 93 -1.36 3.55 1.46
N LEU A 94 -0.19 3.90 1.96
CA LEU A 94 0.02 5.09 2.76
C LEU A 94 0.83 6.11 1.92
N PRO A 95 0.17 7.07 1.29
CA PRO A 95 0.86 8.08 0.50
C PRO A 95 1.63 9.05 1.40
N GLN A 96 2.64 9.69 0.81
CA GLN A 96 3.26 10.84 1.45
C GLN A 96 2.21 11.94 1.64
N GLN A 97 2.18 12.58 2.82
CA GLN A 97 1.21 13.64 3.11
C GLN A 97 1.34 14.78 2.11
N THR A 98 0.23 15.10 1.44
CA THR A 98 0.12 16.25 0.55
C THR A 98 -0.61 17.39 1.24
N VAL A 99 -0.38 18.62 0.77
CA VAL A 99 -1.02 19.84 1.31
C VAL A 99 -2.56 19.76 1.27
N VAL A 100 -3.12 19.04 0.30
CA VAL A 100 -4.56 18.84 0.10
C VAL A 100 -5.21 18.09 1.27
N GLN A 101 -4.48 17.25 1.98
CA GLN A 101 -5.01 16.53 3.15
C GLN A 101 -5.26 17.41 4.38
N LYS A 102 -4.75 18.65 4.36
CA LYS A 102 -4.90 19.59 5.50
C LYS A 102 -6.34 20.08 5.70
N ASP A 103 -7.19 20.01 4.69
CA ASP A 103 -8.55 20.57 4.72
C ASP A 103 -9.66 19.50 4.69
N PHE A 104 -9.33 18.24 4.92
CA PHE A 104 -10.33 17.17 4.93
C PHE A 104 -11.15 17.20 6.23
N PRO A 105 -12.45 17.56 6.19
CA PRO A 105 -13.27 17.79 7.37
C PRO A 105 -13.88 16.49 7.92
N ALA A 106 -13.06 15.48 8.17
CA ALA A 106 -13.52 14.20 8.71
C ALA A 106 -12.94 13.92 10.10
N THR A 107 -13.70 13.21 10.91
CA THR A 107 -13.24 12.68 12.18
C THR A 107 -12.34 11.47 11.99
N VAL A 108 -11.51 11.18 12.98
CA VAL A 108 -10.66 9.96 12.98
C VAL A 108 -11.51 8.70 12.79
N GLU A 109 -12.69 8.65 13.42
CA GLU A 109 -13.62 7.52 13.30
C GLU A 109 -14.12 7.34 11.86
N GLU A 110 -14.49 8.42 11.18
CA GLU A 110 -14.96 8.38 9.78
C GLU A 110 -13.86 7.91 8.84
N ILE A 111 -12.62 8.34 9.05
CA ILE A 111 -11.48 7.89 8.24
C ILE A 111 -11.21 6.39 8.46
N VAL A 112 -11.23 5.92 9.71
CA VAL A 112 -11.03 4.48 9.97
C VAL A 112 -12.18 3.66 9.42
N LEU A 113 -13.44 4.14 9.52
CA LEU A 113 -14.60 3.48 8.92
C LEU A 113 -14.52 3.43 7.40
N SER A 114 -14.00 4.48 6.75
CA SER A 114 -13.86 4.50 5.29
C SER A 114 -12.96 3.37 4.76
N GLY A 115 -12.00 2.90 5.55
CA GLY A 115 -11.20 1.71 5.22
C GLY A 115 -12.00 0.42 5.09
N THR A 116 -13.25 0.36 5.55
CA THR A 116 -14.13 -0.79 5.39
C THR A 116 -15.01 -0.71 4.14
N LEU A 117 -15.01 0.42 3.41
CA LEU A 117 -15.88 0.66 2.25
C LEU A 117 -15.70 -0.39 1.15
N ALA A 118 -14.48 -0.82 0.89
CA ALA A 118 -14.20 -1.86 -0.12
C ALA A 118 -14.92 -3.18 0.15
N LYS A 119 -15.31 -3.44 1.41
CA LYS A 119 -16.08 -4.63 1.82
C LYS A 119 -17.57 -4.37 1.95
N CYS A 120 -17.99 -3.10 1.93
CA CYS A 120 -19.41 -2.73 2.10
C CYS A 120 -20.25 -2.95 0.84
N GLY A 121 -19.64 -3.04 -0.35
CA GLY A 121 -20.37 -3.11 -1.62
C GLY A 121 -21.21 -1.85 -1.85
N TRP A 122 -22.43 -2.02 -2.40
CA TRP A 122 -23.38 -0.94 -2.76
C TRP A 122 -24.20 -0.40 -1.58
N ARG A 123 -23.83 -0.70 -0.33
CA ARG A 123 -24.61 -0.29 0.85
C ARG A 123 -24.23 1.10 1.33
N PRO A 124 -25.23 1.99 1.56
CA PRO A 124 -24.94 3.37 2.01
C PRO A 124 -24.61 3.48 3.51
N PHE A 125 -24.79 2.42 4.29
CA PHE A 125 -24.61 2.44 5.76
C PHE A 125 -23.67 1.36 6.25
N TYR A 126 -22.88 1.71 7.28
CA TYR A 126 -22.02 0.76 8.00
C TYR A 126 -22.85 -0.12 8.95
N ARG A 127 -22.57 -1.42 8.94
CA ARG A 127 -23.16 -2.39 9.86
C ARG A 127 -22.46 -2.34 11.22
N LYS A 128 -23.09 -2.94 12.24
CA LYS A 128 -22.50 -3.07 13.58
C LYS A 128 -21.13 -3.77 13.55
N ALA A 129 -20.95 -4.75 12.67
CA ALA A 129 -19.69 -5.47 12.53
C ALA A 129 -18.53 -4.56 12.06
N GLU A 130 -18.79 -3.69 11.08
CA GLU A 130 -17.79 -2.74 10.54
C GLU A 130 -17.43 -1.69 11.59
N LYS A 131 -18.42 -1.17 12.33
CA LYS A 131 -18.20 -0.24 13.45
C LYS A 131 -17.38 -0.89 14.56
N LYS A 132 -17.68 -2.16 14.93
CA LYS A 132 -16.92 -2.90 15.92
C LYS A 132 -15.47 -3.14 15.46
N LEU A 133 -15.27 -3.48 14.20
CA LEU A 133 -13.94 -3.63 13.63
C LEU A 133 -13.14 -2.32 13.67
N ALA A 134 -13.76 -1.19 13.30
CA ALA A 134 -13.14 0.12 13.37
C ALA A 134 -12.75 0.49 14.82
N GLU A 135 -13.65 0.26 15.78
CA GLU A 135 -13.38 0.46 17.21
C GLU A 135 -12.20 -0.37 17.70
N GLU A 136 -12.16 -1.66 17.33
CA GLU A 136 -11.07 -2.56 17.70
C GLU A 136 -9.72 -2.10 17.14
N LYS A 137 -9.70 -1.68 15.86
CA LYS A 137 -8.51 -1.13 15.22
C LYS A 137 -8.05 0.17 15.88
N MET A 138 -8.97 1.09 16.17
CA MET A 138 -8.63 2.34 16.86
C MET A 138 -8.10 2.09 18.27
N LYS A 139 -8.65 1.13 19.02
CA LYS A 139 -8.12 0.74 20.34
C LYS A 139 -6.73 0.15 20.24
N ARG A 140 -6.48 -0.73 19.26
CA ARG A 140 -5.17 -1.33 19.00
C ARG A 140 -4.09 -0.30 18.67
N MET A 141 -4.48 0.78 17.96
CA MET A 141 -3.60 1.89 17.60
C MET A 141 -3.55 3.00 18.65
N GLU A 142 -4.23 2.81 19.80
CA GLU A 142 -4.32 3.77 20.92
C GLU A 142 -4.95 5.12 20.57
N VAL A 143 -5.62 5.21 19.43
CA VAL A 143 -6.27 6.46 18.95
C VAL A 143 -7.75 6.55 19.30
N TRP A 144 -8.30 5.63 20.09
CA TRP A 144 -9.71 5.60 20.46
C TRP A 144 -10.20 6.89 21.15
N LYS A 145 -9.35 7.50 21.96
CA LYS A 145 -9.69 8.77 22.64
C LYS A 145 -9.89 9.93 21.65
N LEU A 146 -9.24 9.86 20.50
CA LEU A 146 -9.25 10.86 19.43
C LEU A 146 -10.35 10.64 18.40
N ARG A 147 -11.20 9.61 18.52
CA ARG A 147 -12.16 9.21 17.49
C ARG A 147 -13.09 10.32 16.99
N LYS A 148 -13.46 11.24 17.87
CA LYS A 148 -14.33 12.40 17.57
C LYS A 148 -13.55 13.66 17.17
N SER A 149 -12.24 13.64 17.29
CA SER A 149 -11.40 14.76 16.89
C SER A 149 -11.34 14.83 15.37
N CYS A 150 -11.28 16.07 14.86
CA CYS A 150 -11.00 16.27 13.44
C CYS A 150 -9.59 15.74 13.14
N TYR A 151 -9.47 14.90 12.12
CA TYR A 151 -8.20 14.31 11.68
C TYR A 151 -7.09 15.36 11.51
N ARG A 152 -7.44 16.55 11.06
CA ARG A 152 -6.52 17.68 10.89
C ARG A 152 -5.86 18.17 12.19
N LYS A 153 -6.61 18.22 13.31
CA LYS A 153 -6.11 18.85 14.55
C LYS A 153 -5.09 18.01 15.30
N GLU A 154 -5.19 16.70 15.20
CA GLU A 154 -4.42 15.79 16.04
C GLU A 154 -3.14 15.29 15.35
N PHE A 155 -3.12 15.22 14.02
CA PHE A 155 -1.98 14.69 13.27
C PHE A 155 -1.07 15.76 12.64
N CYS A 156 -1.40 17.04 12.74
CA CYS A 156 -0.56 18.15 12.27
C CYS A 156 0.23 18.84 13.39
N ARG A 157 0.26 18.28 14.59
CA ARG A 157 1.13 18.74 15.69
C ARG A 157 2.37 17.83 15.76
N VAL A 158 3.26 17.97 14.78
CA VAL A 158 4.65 17.55 14.89
C VAL A 158 5.51 18.72 14.48
#